data_158192ebd7f3a6c2cdb96b557c79d6e8
#
_entry.id   158192ebd7f3a6c2cdb96b557c79d6e8
#
_cell.length_a   1.000
_cell.length_b   1.000
_cell.length_c   1.000
_cell.angle_alpha   90.00
_cell.angle_beta   90.00
_cell.angle_gamma   90.00
#
_symmetry.space_group_name_H-M   'P 1'
#
loop_
_entity.id
_entity.type
_entity.pdbx_description
1 polymer ?
#
loop_
_entity_poly.entity_id
_entity_poly.type
_entity_poly.pdbx_seq_one_letter_code
_entity_poly.pdbx_strand_id
1 'polypeptide(L)'
;MTQLPRTPSFSLEGRHALVTGGSSGIGLGCAVALAEAGARVTIVARRREQLDGAVAAMAEAGLAAEALAGDIADIGSMAAAIDSLRPLDIFVNSAGLARHSPATETQAADFDAVMDVNLRGAYFASQTVAKAMIADGRHGSIINISSQMAVVGGIDRAVYCASKHAVEGFTKSMAIELGPHRIRVNTICPTFIRTPLTEQTFSQPARVKWIEEKIKLGRVGEVEDIMGAVRFLASDASALVTGTALLIXGGWTAD
;
A
#
# COMPACT_ATOMS: atom_id res chain seq x y z
N MET A 1 -3.36 0.87 44.51
CA MET A 1 -4.34 1.23 43.47
C MET A 1 -3.97 0.53 42.17
N THR A 2 -4.96 -0.01 41.45
CA THR A 2 -4.71 -0.68 40.16
C THR A 2 -4.36 0.38 39.11
N GLN A 3 -3.23 0.21 38.43
CA GLN A 3 -2.82 1.09 37.33
C GLN A 3 -3.52 0.60 36.07
N LEU A 4 -4.32 1.46 35.46
CA LEU A 4 -5.04 1.09 34.23
C LEU A 4 -4.14 1.21 32.99
N PRO A 5 -4.23 0.27 32.06
CA PRO A 5 -3.52 0.40 30.80
C PRO A 5 -4.15 1.50 29.94
N ARG A 6 -3.39 2.03 28.99
CA ARG A 6 -3.87 3.06 28.06
C ARG A 6 -3.68 2.58 26.63
N THR A 7 -4.66 2.91 25.78
CA THR A 7 -4.56 2.58 24.36
C THR A 7 -3.38 3.35 23.75
N PRO A 8 -2.49 2.67 23.02
CA PRO A 8 -1.42 3.39 22.33
C PRO A 8 -1.95 4.35 21.29
N SER A 9 -1.15 5.34 20.97
CA SER A 9 -1.57 6.45 20.11
C SER A 9 -1.72 6.05 18.64
N PHE A 10 -2.73 6.62 17.98
CA PHE A 10 -2.90 6.58 16.53
C PHE A 10 -2.29 7.82 15.86
N SER A 11 -1.70 8.71 16.63
CA SER A 11 -1.09 9.93 16.10
C SER A 11 0.23 9.62 15.39
N LEU A 12 0.49 10.37 14.32
CA LEU A 12 1.73 10.28 13.56
C LEU A 12 2.51 11.58 13.60
N GLU A 13 2.21 12.44 14.58
CA GLU A 13 2.93 13.70 14.75
C GLU A 13 4.43 13.46 14.82
N GLY A 14 5.18 14.24 14.05
CA GLY A 14 6.64 14.14 14.02
C GLY A 14 7.18 13.03 13.13
N ARG A 15 6.33 12.25 12.48
CA ARG A 15 6.72 11.15 11.60
C ARG A 15 6.78 11.60 10.14
N HIS A 16 7.71 11.04 9.38
CA HIS A 16 7.82 11.28 7.94
C HIS A 16 7.43 10.02 7.19
N ALA A 17 6.45 10.14 6.31
CA ALA A 17 5.90 9.04 5.53
C ALA A 17 6.17 9.23 4.04
N LEU A 18 6.52 8.14 3.37
CA LEU A 18 6.65 8.08 1.91
C LEU A 18 5.54 7.16 1.38
N VAL A 19 4.80 7.65 0.39
CA VAL A 19 3.72 6.87 -0.24
C VAL A 19 3.98 6.80 -1.74
N THR A 20 4.22 5.59 -2.27
CA THR A 20 4.32 5.40 -3.73
C THR A 20 2.92 5.18 -4.28
N GLY A 21 2.72 5.55 -5.55
CA GLY A 21 1.38 5.50 -6.15
C GLY A 21 0.43 6.47 -5.47
N GLY A 22 0.96 7.54 -4.90
CA GLY A 22 0.21 8.44 -4.02
C GLY A 22 -0.63 9.50 -4.73
N SER A 23 -0.63 9.53 -6.05
CA SER A 23 -1.33 10.59 -6.79
C SER A 23 -2.81 10.28 -7.06
N SER A 24 -3.26 9.05 -6.80
CA SER A 24 -4.66 8.66 -7.06
C SER A 24 -5.05 7.44 -6.24
N GLY A 25 -6.34 7.16 -6.21
CA GLY A 25 -6.89 5.91 -5.67
C GLY A 25 -6.47 5.63 -4.24
N ILE A 26 -6.14 4.36 -3.97
CA ILE A 26 -5.79 3.91 -2.62
C ILE A 26 -4.54 4.65 -2.11
N GLY A 27 -3.55 4.86 -2.97
CA GLY A 27 -2.33 5.56 -2.56
C GLY A 27 -2.61 6.98 -2.07
N LEU A 28 -3.45 7.71 -2.79
CA LEU A 28 -3.85 9.06 -2.36
C LEU A 28 -4.60 9.00 -1.03
N GLY A 29 -5.53 8.03 -0.89
CA GLY A 29 -6.23 7.85 0.38
C GLY A 29 -5.28 7.57 1.53
N CYS A 30 -4.27 6.74 1.30
CA CYS A 30 -3.24 6.48 2.30
C CYS A 30 -2.49 7.76 2.67
N ALA A 31 -2.10 8.55 1.68
CA ALA A 31 -1.39 9.82 1.93
C ALA A 31 -2.25 10.77 2.78
N VAL A 32 -3.54 10.88 2.43
CA VAL A 32 -4.48 11.72 3.19
C VAL A 32 -4.59 11.22 4.63
N ALA A 33 -4.79 9.93 4.82
CA ALA A 33 -4.95 9.36 6.17
C ALA A 33 -3.72 9.62 7.05
N LEU A 34 -2.53 9.47 6.48
CA LEU A 34 -1.29 9.71 7.21
C LEU A 34 -1.12 11.19 7.54
N ALA A 35 -1.45 12.07 6.61
CA ALA A 35 -1.38 13.52 6.84
C ALA A 35 -2.39 13.97 7.89
N GLU A 36 -3.63 13.44 7.85
CA GLU A 36 -4.66 13.73 8.86
C GLU A 36 -4.20 13.31 10.25
N ALA A 37 -3.37 12.27 10.34
CA ALA A 37 -2.84 11.79 11.61
C ALA A 37 -1.63 12.61 12.10
N GLY A 38 -1.16 13.55 11.29
CA GLY A 38 -0.07 14.45 11.67
C GLY A 38 1.28 14.17 11.03
N ALA A 39 1.37 13.20 10.15
CA ALA A 39 2.64 12.90 9.48
C ALA A 39 2.97 13.95 8.41
N ARG A 40 4.25 14.21 8.24
CA ARG A 40 4.75 14.86 7.04
C ARG A 40 4.74 13.79 5.95
N VAL A 41 4.11 14.07 4.80
CA VAL A 41 3.92 13.07 3.76
C VAL A 41 4.59 13.49 2.46
N THR A 42 5.36 12.57 1.87
CA THR A 42 5.89 12.71 0.53
C THR A 42 5.21 11.67 -0.36
N ILE A 43 4.62 12.11 -1.46
CA ILE A 43 4.00 11.19 -2.42
C ILE A 43 4.88 11.06 -3.66
N VAL A 44 4.99 9.82 -4.16
CA VAL A 44 5.79 9.52 -5.34
C VAL A 44 4.90 8.86 -6.39
N ALA A 45 5.01 9.32 -7.62
CA ALA A 45 4.36 8.68 -8.77
C ALA A 45 5.12 9.15 -10.02
N ARG A 46 4.78 8.55 -11.16
CA ARG A 46 5.53 8.81 -12.39
C ARG A 46 5.20 10.16 -13.02
N ARG A 47 3.94 10.59 -12.92
CA ARG A 47 3.46 11.77 -13.66
C ARG A 47 3.41 12.99 -12.77
N ARG A 48 4.27 13.96 -13.10
CA ARG A 48 4.41 15.21 -12.32
C ARG A 48 3.10 15.97 -12.21
N GLU A 49 2.35 16.05 -13.30
CA GLU A 49 1.09 16.79 -13.30
C GLU A 49 0.08 16.22 -12.30
N GLN A 50 -0.06 14.89 -12.26
CA GLN A 50 -0.97 14.24 -11.31
C GLN A 50 -0.49 14.43 -9.86
N LEU A 51 0.82 14.33 -9.64
CA LEU A 51 1.40 14.57 -8.32
C LEU A 51 1.11 15.98 -7.83
N ASP A 52 1.34 16.97 -8.67
CA ASP A 52 1.12 18.38 -8.31
C ASP A 52 -0.36 18.63 -8.01
N GLY A 53 -1.26 18.01 -8.78
CA GLY A 53 -2.69 18.10 -8.54
C GLY A 53 -3.09 17.51 -7.19
N ALA A 54 -2.52 16.36 -6.84
CA ALA A 54 -2.81 15.72 -5.55
C ALA A 54 -2.31 16.58 -4.39
N VAL A 55 -1.09 17.11 -4.49
CA VAL A 55 -0.52 17.98 -3.45
C VAL A 55 -1.38 19.24 -3.29
N ALA A 56 -1.81 19.84 -4.41
CA ALA A 56 -2.67 21.03 -4.36
C ALA A 56 -4.02 20.72 -3.68
N ALA A 57 -4.62 19.59 -4.01
CA ALA A 57 -5.90 19.19 -3.40
C ALA A 57 -5.74 18.96 -1.88
N MET A 58 -4.66 18.32 -1.48
CA MET A 58 -4.38 18.12 -0.06
C MET A 58 -4.18 19.47 0.65
N ALA A 59 -3.44 20.40 0.03
CA ALA A 59 -3.21 21.73 0.60
C ALA A 59 -4.53 22.48 0.80
N GLU A 60 -5.45 22.40 -0.16
CA GLU A 60 -6.77 23.01 -0.03
C GLU A 60 -7.56 22.47 1.16
N ALA A 61 -7.31 21.21 1.51
CA ALA A 61 -7.94 20.56 2.67
C ALA A 61 -7.16 20.80 3.96
N GLY A 62 -6.11 21.61 3.91
CA GLY A 62 -5.29 21.91 5.10
C GLY A 62 -4.26 20.84 5.42
N LEU A 63 -3.93 19.99 4.46
CA LEU A 63 -2.99 18.87 4.63
C LEU A 63 -1.73 19.14 3.83
N ALA A 64 -0.57 19.10 4.49
CA ALA A 64 0.70 19.34 3.82
C ALA A 64 1.26 18.06 3.24
N ALA A 65 1.65 18.11 1.98
CA ALA A 65 2.32 17.00 1.31
C ALA A 65 3.33 17.54 0.31
N GLU A 66 4.34 16.72 0.05
CA GLU A 66 5.37 17.04 -0.95
C GLU A 66 5.27 16.01 -2.07
N ALA A 67 5.60 16.43 -3.28
CA ALA A 67 5.59 15.58 -4.46
C ALA A 67 7.00 15.31 -4.94
N LEU A 68 7.26 14.06 -5.33
CA LEU A 68 8.54 13.67 -5.91
C LEU A 68 8.26 12.68 -7.04
N ALA A 69 8.70 13.01 -8.25
CA ALA A 69 8.52 12.12 -9.39
C ALA A 69 9.45 10.92 -9.25
N GLY A 70 8.93 9.73 -9.51
CA GLY A 70 9.72 8.50 -9.47
C GLY A 70 8.92 7.34 -10.02
N ASP A 71 9.63 6.32 -10.47
CA ASP A 71 9.03 5.11 -11.04
C ASP A 71 9.43 3.91 -10.19
N ILE A 72 8.45 3.27 -9.59
CA ILE A 72 8.69 2.11 -8.73
C ILE A 72 9.43 0.99 -9.48
N ALA A 73 9.25 0.90 -10.79
CA ALA A 73 9.93 -0.13 -11.60
C ALA A 73 11.41 0.21 -11.84
N ASP A 74 11.82 1.44 -11.59
CA ASP A 74 13.22 1.88 -11.74
C ASP A 74 13.89 1.88 -10.36
N ILE A 75 14.60 0.80 -10.05
CA ILE A 75 15.20 0.58 -8.73
C ILE A 75 16.16 1.71 -8.37
N GLY A 76 16.99 2.13 -9.32
CA GLY A 76 17.97 3.19 -9.08
C GLY A 76 17.33 4.54 -8.79
N SER A 77 16.30 4.88 -9.57
CA SER A 77 15.53 6.10 -9.37
C SER A 77 14.86 6.13 -7.99
N MET A 78 14.24 5.00 -7.62
CA MET A 78 13.59 4.91 -6.31
C MET A 78 14.60 4.97 -5.16
N ALA A 79 15.75 4.34 -5.33
CA ALA A 79 16.79 4.40 -4.29
C ALA A 79 17.27 5.83 -4.08
N ALA A 80 17.47 6.59 -5.16
CA ALA A 80 17.87 8.00 -5.06
C ALA A 80 16.79 8.84 -4.40
N ALA A 81 15.52 8.59 -4.76
CA ALA A 81 14.38 9.29 -4.15
C ALA A 81 14.31 9.02 -2.65
N ILE A 82 14.40 7.78 -2.26
CA ILE A 82 14.34 7.38 -0.84
C ILE A 82 15.50 8.03 -0.07
N ASP A 83 16.70 8.00 -0.65
CA ASP A 83 17.86 8.58 0.02
C ASP A 83 17.69 10.08 0.25
N SER A 84 17.07 10.79 -0.70
CA SER A 84 16.86 12.24 -0.58
C SER A 84 15.84 12.61 0.49
N LEU A 85 15.03 11.65 0.95
CA LEU A 85 13.92 11.91 1.88
C LEU A 85 14.23 11.51 3.33
N ARG A 86 15.38 10.89 3.56
CA ARG A 86 15.75 10.41 4.89
C ARG A 86 15.81 11.54 5.92
N PRO A 87 15.46 11.25 7.19
CA PRO A 87 15.01 9.95 7.71
C PRO A 87 13.52 9.71 7.45
N LEU A 88 13.17 8.43 7.25
CA LEU A 88 11.79 8.00 7.01
C LEU A 88 11.31 7.12 8.16
N ASP A 89 10.07 7.30 8.56
CA ASP A 89 9.45 6.52 9.64
C ASP A 89 8.39 5.55 9.11
N ILE A 90 7.76 5.90 7.99
CA ILE A 90 6.63 5.13 7.43
C ILE A 90 6.83 5.04 5.92
N PHE A 91 6.64 3.84 5.39
CA PHE A 91 6.63 3.62 3.95
C PHE A 91 5.37 2.87 3.56
N VAL A 92 4.58 3.46 2.66
CA VAL A 92 3.41 2.79 2.09
C VAL A 92 3.66 2.62 0.59
N ASN A 93 3.73 1.39 0.14
CA ASN A 93 3.87 1.09 -1.26
C ASN A 93 2.51 0.76 -1.84
N SER A 94 1.91 1.71 -2.54
CA SER A 94 0.61 1.53 -3.20
C SER A 94 0.73 1.51 -4.72
N ALA A 95 1.94 1.60 -5.25
CA ALA A 95 2.13 1.49 -6.70
C ALA A 95 1.77 0.07 -7.15
N GLY A 96 0.93 -0.04 -8.16
CA GLY A 96 0.52 -1.33 -8.67
C GLY A 96 0.08 -1.28 -10.11
N LEU A 97 0.12 -2.43 -10.76
CA LEU A 97 -0.24 -2.59 -12.16
C LEU A 97 -1.01 -3.89 -12.33
N ALA A 98 -2.04 -3.85 -13.15
CA ALA A 98 -2.82 -5.03 -13.51
C ALA A 98 -2.90 -5.14 -15.03
N ARG A 99 -2.62 -6.30 -15.55
CA ARG A 99 -2.80 -6.65 -16.96
C ARG A 99 -3.47 -8.02 -16.97
N HIS A 100 -4.77 -8.03 -17.22
CA HIS A 100 -5.57 -9.25 -17.09
C HIS A 100 -5.74 -9.97 -18.42
N SER A 101 -5.67 -11.31 -18.38
CA SER A 101 -5.86 -12.16 -19.54
C SER A 101 -6.17 -13.58 -19.05
N PRO A 102 -6.84 -14.40 -19.88
CA PRO A 102 -6.92 -15.83 -19.56
C PRO A 102 -5.52 -16.40 -19.37
N ALA A 103 -5.36 -17.33 -18.44
CA ALA A 103 -4.04 -17.87 -18.09
C ALA A 103 -3.31 -18.44 -19.32
N THR A 104 -4.06 -19.02 -20.26
CA THR A 104 -3.49 -19.62 -21.48
C THR A 104 -3.09 -18.59 -22.53
N GLU A 105 -3.45 -17.31 -22.33
CA GLU A 105 -3.21 -16.26 -23.32
C GLU A 105 -2.28 -15.15 -22.83
N THR A 106 -1.78 -15.26 -21.62
CA THR A 106 -0.90 -14.24 -21.03
C THR A 106 0.34 -14.04 -21.90
N GLN A 107 0.63 -12.81 -22.25
CA GLN A 107 1.84 -12.45 -23.02
C GLN A 107 2.99 -12.21 -22.05
N ALA A 108 4.20 -12.64 -22.45
CA ALA A 108 5.39 -12.47 -21.62
C ALA A 108 5.61 -11.01 -21.23
N ALA A 109 5.36 -10.08 -22.17
CA ALA A 109 5.53 -8.64 -21.88
C ALA A 109 4.60 -8.16 -20.76
N ASP A 110 3.37 -8.67 -20.72
CA ASP A 110 2.41 -8.30 -19.65
C ASP A 110 2.81 -8.93 -18.32
N PHE A 111 3.29 -10.17 -18.35
CA PHE A 111 3.84 -10.83 -17.16
C PHE A 111 4.97 -9.99 -16.57
N ASP A 112 5.94 -9.63 -17.43
CA ASP A 112 7.10 -8.85 -16.98
C ASP A 112 6.69 -7.49 -16.43
N ALA A 113 5.77 -6.80 -17.11
CA ALA A 113 5.33 -5.48 -16.65
C ALA A 113 4.68 -5.54 -15.26
N VAL A 114 3.81 -6.52 -15.05
CA VAL A 114 3.14 -6.68 -13.74
C VAL A 114 4.15 -7.05 -12.66
N MET A 115 5.04 -8.00 -12.95
CA MET A 115 6.04 -8.43 -11.97
C MET A 115 7.04 -7.31 -11.65
N ASP A 116 7.43 -6.52 -12.64
CA ASP A 116 8.38 -5.42 -12.41
C ASP A 116 7.82 -4.40 -11.42
N VAL A 117 6.54 -4.07 -11.53
CA VAL A 117 5.92 -3.09 -10.63
C VAL A 117 5.52 -3.73 -9.31
N ASN A 118 4.71 -4.81 -9.38
CA ASN A 118 4.06 -5.35 -8.19
C ASN A 118 5.00 -6.13 -7.28
N LEU A 119 6.03 -6.74 -7.84
CA LEU A 119 6.94 -7.58 -7.05
C LEU A 119 8.34 -6.98 -6.99
N ARG A 120 8.99 -6.82 -8.13
CA ARG A 120 10.39 -6.37 -8.15
C ARG A 120 10.51 -4.97 -7.55
N GLY A 121 9.68 -4.04 -7.99
CA GLY A 121 9.68 -2.68 -7.46
C GLY A 121 9.33 -2.63 -5.97
N ALA A 122 8.29 -3.37 -5.58
CA ALA A 122 7.87 -3.42 -4.18
C ALA A 122 8.97 -3.95 -3.27
N TYR A 123 9.62 -5.03 -3.70
CA TYR A 123 10.70 -5.65 -2.92
C TYR A 123 11.86 -4.69 -2.73
N PHE A 124 12.39 -4.12 -3.81
CA PHE A 124 13.59 -3.31 -3.71
C PHE A 124 13.35 -1.94 -3.07
N ALA A 125 12.15 -1.38 -3.24
CA ALA A 125 11.80 -0.16 -2.49
C ALA A 125 11.72 -0.45 -0.99
N SER A 126 11.07 -1.56 -0.62
CA SER A 126 11.00 -1.98 0.80
C SER A 126 12.39 -2.21 1.37
N GLN A 127 13.29 -2.86 0.60
CA GLN A 127 14.66 -3.10 1.01
C GLN A 127 15.41 -1.78 1.24
N THR A 128 15.30 -0.86 0.30
CA THR A 128 16.00 0.43 0.38
C THR A 128 15.51 1.24 1.59
N VAL A 129 14.19 1.27 1.80
CA VAL A 129 13.62 1.95 2.96
C VAL A 129 14.12 1.30 4.26
N ALA A 130 14.11 -0.03 4.32
CA ALA A 130 14.56 -0.75 5.51
C ALA A 130 16.03 -0.42 5.83
N LYS A 131 16.88 -0.41 4.81
CA LYS A 131 18.30 -0.07 4.98
C LYS A 131 18.44 1.36 5.53
N ALA A 132 17.66 2.30 4.99
CA ALA A 132 17.69 3.68 5.46
C ALA A 132 17.20 3.79 6.90
N MET A 133 16.11 3.11 7.24
CA MET A 133 15.58 3.11 8.61
C MET A 133 16.59 2.57 9.61
N ILE A 134 17.27 1.45 9.27
CA ILE A 134 18.30 0.88 10.13
C ILE A 134 19.44 1.88 10.34
N ALA A 135 19.95 2.46 9.24
CA ALA A 135 21.06 3.40 9.30
C ALA A 135 20.72 4.65 10.13
N ASP A 136 19.47 5.10 10.05
CA ASP A 136 19.02 6.32 10.74
C ASP A 136 18.45 6.03 12.13
N GLY A 137 18.47 4.78 12.58
CA GLY A 137 17.96 4.41 13.90
C GLY A 137 16.45 4.58 14.06
N ARG A 138 15.70 4.42 12.96
CA ARG A 138 14.25 4.58 13.01
C ARG A 138 13.55 3.24 13.26
N HIS A 139 12.57 3.24 14.13
CA HIS A 139 11.71 2.08 14.42
C HIS A 139 10.47 2.22 13.51
N GLY A 140 10.62 1.82 12.26
CA GLY A 140 9.67 2.17 11.21
C GLY A 140 8.56 1.17 10.96
N SER A 141 7.66 1.56 10.06
CA SER A 141 6.56 0.72 9.58
C SER A 141 6.56 0.72 8.06
N ILE A 142 6.67 -0.48 7.48
CA ILE A 142 6.62 -0.69 6.03
C ILE A 142 5.30 -1.41 5.72
N ILE A 143 4.50 -0.80 4.84
CA ILE A 143 3.15 -1.30 4.51
C ILE A 143 3.05 -1.43 3.00
N ASN A 144 2.89 -2.65 2.50
CA ASN A 144 2.65 -2.87 1.08
C ASN A 144 1.16 -3.08 0.85
N ILE A 145 0.58 -2.35 -0.11
CA ILE A 145 -0.81 -2.58 -0.50
C ILE A 145 -0.82 -3.80 -1.41
N SER A 146 -1.36 -4.87 -0.88
CA SER A 146 -1.47 -6.15 -1.56
C SER A 146 -2.87 -6.27 -2.18
N SER A 147 -3.56 -7.39 -1.95
CA SER A 147 -4.88 -7.62 -2.52
C SER A 147 -5.49 -8.86 -1.87
N GLN A 148 -6.82 -8.96 -1.85
CA GLN A 148 -7.44 -10.25 -1.55
C GLN A 148 -6.94 -11.34 -2.51
N MET A 149 -6.48 -10.95 -3.70
CA MET A 149 -5.91 -11.89 -4.68
C MET A 149 -4.55 -12.45 -4.24
N ALA A 150 -4.09 -12.09 -3.05
CA ALA A 150 -2.92 -12.71 -2.42
C ALA A 150 -3.31 -13.93 -1.57
N VAL A 151 -4.61 -14.18 -1.39
CA VAL A 151 -5.10 -15.35 -0.63
C VAL A 151 -6.10 -16.20 -1.40
N VAL A 152 -6.66 -15.66 -2.50
CA VAL A 152 -7.57 -16.42 -3.37
C VAL A 152 -7.16 -16.20 -4.82
N GLY A 153 -7.69 -17.04 -5.71
CA GLY A 153 -7.51 -16.86 -7.15
C GLY A 153 -8.61 -15.97 -7.74
N GLY A 154 -8.40 -15.55 -8.98
CA GLY A 154 -9.40 -14.79 -9.71
C GLY A 154 -9.35 -15.15 -11.20
N ILE A 155 -10.50 -15.13 -11.84
CA ILE A 155 -10.60 -15.38 -13.28
C ILE A 155 -9.82 -14.30 -14.03
N ASP A 156 -8.97 -14.72 -14.97
CA ASP A 156 -8.12 -13.85 -15.78
C ASP A 156 -7.06 -13.11 -14.97
N ARG A 157 -6.73 -13.58 -13.77
CA ARG A 157 -5.86 -12.84 -12.86
C ARG A 157 -4.63 -13.63 -12.41
N ALA A 158 -4.23 -14.65 -13.18
CA ALA A 158 -3.14 -15.54 -12.75
C ALA A 158 -1.86 -14.78 -12.40
N VAL A 159 -1.43 -13.86 -13.27
CA VAL A 159 -0.17 -13.13 -13.03
C VAL A 159 -0.33 -12.16 -11.85
N TYR A 160 -1.45 -11.45 -11.80
CA TYR A 160 -1.72 -10.52 -10.70
C TYR A 160 -1.72 -11.26 -9.36
N CYS A 161 -2.44 -12.40 -9.29
CA CYS A 161 -2.47 -13.23 -8.10
C CYS A 161 -1.05 -13.68 -7.71
N ALA A 162 -0.27 -14.15 -8.69
CA ALA A 162 1.10 -14.58 -8.44
C ALA A 162 1.92 -13.45 -7.81
N SER A 163 1.81 -12.23 -8.38
CA SER A 163 2.56 -11.08 -7.85
C SER A 163 2.16 -10.75 -6.41
N LYS A 164 0.87 -10.82 -6.11
CA LYS A 164 0.40 -10.46 -4.76
C LYS A 164 0.70 -11.56 -3.73
N HIS A 165 0.63 -12.84 -4.12
CA HIS A 165 1.09 -13.93 -3.25
C HIS A 165 2.58 -13.78 -2.93
N ALA A 166 3.39 -13.37 -3.92
CA ALA A 166 4.82 -13.16 -3.70
C ALA A 166 5.09 -12.02 -2.71
N VAL A 167 4.28 -10.96 -2.76
CA VAL A 167 4.40 -9.85 -1.79
C VAL A 167 4.15 -10.35 -0.37
N GLU A 168 3.16 -11.23 -0.18
CA GLU A 168 2.92 -11.81 1.15
C GLU A 168 4.11 -12.65 1.61
N GLY A 169 4.73 -13.37 0.68
CA GLY A 169 5.90 -14.19 1.00
C GLY A 169 7.05 -13.34 1.53
N PHE A 170 7.45 -12.31 0.79
CA PHE A 170 8.59 -11.50 1.23
C PHE A 170 8.25 -10.65 2.47
N THR A 171 6.98 -10.28 2.63
CA THR A 171 6.56 -9.53 3.82
C THR A 171 6.85 -10.33 5.10
N LYS A 172 6.52 -11.63 5.09
CA LYS A 172 6.76 -12.48 6.26
C LYS A 172 8.27 -12.61 6.55
N SER A 173 9.07 -12.85 5.51
CA SER A 173 10.52 -12.95 5.67
C SER A 173 11.13 -11.65 6.19
N MET A 174 10.77 -10.53 5.56
CA MET A 174 11.29 -9.23 6.00
C MET A 174 10.88 -8.91 7.44
N ALA A 175 9.65 -9.28 7.83
CA ALA A 175 9.20 -9.04 9.20
C ALA A 175 10.10 -9.77 10.22
N ILE A 176 10.50 -11.00 9.90
CA ILE A 176 11.40 -11.77 10.75
C ILE A 176 12.78 -11.11 10.84
N GLU A 177 13.33 -10.76 9.67
CA GLU A 177 14.70 -10.22 9.60
C GLU A 177 14.79 -8.80 10.16
N LEU A 178 13.74 -8.00 10.02
CA LEU A 178 13.74 -6.61 10.44
C LEU A 178 13.22 -6.39 11.85
N GLY A 179 12.59 -7.42 12.44
CA GLY A 179 12.10 -7.35 13.82
C GLY A 179 13.15 -6.92 14.84
N PRO A 180 14.37 -7.48 14.80
CA PRO A 180 15.43 -7.03 15.73
C PRO A 180 15.78 -5.55 15.61
N HIS A 181 15.47 -4.93 14.48
CA HIS A 181 15.66 -3.48 14.28
C HIS A 181 14.40 -2.69 14.62
N ARG A 182 13.37 -3.37 15.14
CA ARG A 182 12.08 -2.75 15.51
C ARG A 182 11.39 -2.11 14.29
N ILE A 183 11.58 -2.70 13.11
CA ILE A 183 10.89 -2.29 11.89
C ILE A 183 9.83 -3.32 11.60
N ARG A 184 8.59 -2.87 11.45
CA ARG A 184 7.45 -3.75 11.18
C ARG A 184 7.16 -3.77 9.69
N VAL A 185 6.76 -4.93 9.17
CA VAL A 185 6.46 -5.09 7.74
C VAL A 185 5.13 -5.83 7.64
N ASN A 186 4.14 -5.19 7.05
CA ASN A 186 2.78 -5.75 6.93
C ASN A 186 2.21 -5.44 5.56
N THR A 187 1.08 -6.09 5.25
CA THR A 187 0.31 -5.76 4.05
C THR A 187 -1.11 -5.39 4.43
N ILE A 188 -1.74 -4.62 3.55
CA ILE A 188 -3.18 -4.40 3.55
C ILE A 188 -3.69 -5.09 2.28
N CYS A 189 -4.72 -5.91 2.42
CA CYS A 189 -5.26 -6.72 1.33
C CYS A 189 -6.70 -6.32 1.03
N PRO A 190 -6.90 -5.30 0.18
CA PRO A 190 -8.26 -4.86 -0.15
C PRO A 190 -8.98 -5.83 -1.06
N THR A 191 -10.30 -5.83 -0.99
CA THR A 191 -11.17 -6.38 -2.03
C THR A 191 -11.28 -5.33 -3.17
N PHE A 192 -12.34 -5.40 -3.95
CA PHE A 192 -12.58 -4.44 -5.03
C PHE A 192 -12.93 -3.07 -4.43
N ILE A 193 -12.05 -2.12 -4.66
CA ILE A 193 -12.20 -0.73 -4.18
C ILE A 193 -12.47 0.16 -5.39
N ARG A 194 -13.42 1.07 -5.27
CA ARG A 194 -13.76 1.99 -6.35
C ARG A 194 -12.64 3.04 -6.50
N THR A 195 -11.89 2.95 -7.60
CA THR A 195 -10.75 3.82 -7.91
C THR A 195 -10.65 3.98 -9.42
N PRO A 196 -9.86 4.92 -9.92
CA PRO A 196 -9.61 4.99 -11.37
C PRO A 196 -9.12 3.67 -11.96
N LEU A 197 -8.32 2.91 -11.21
CA LEU A 197 -7.79 1.62 -11.70
C LEU A 197 -8.89 0.59 -11.93
N THR A 198 -9.96 0.63 -11.14
CA THR A 198 -11.05 -0.36 -11.21
C THR A 198 -12.27 0.14 -11.99
N GLU A 199 -12.21 1.35 -12.54
CA GLU A 199 -13.34 1.97 -13.23
C GLU A 199 -13.92 1.08 -14.33
N GLN A 200 -13.03 0.46 -15.13
CA GLN A 200 -13.48 -0.42 -16.22
C GLN A 200 -14.25 -1.63 -15.68
N THR A 201 -13.81 -2.20 -14.56
CA THR A 201 -14.52 -3.31 -13.91
C THR A 201 -15.92 -2.85 -13.48
N PHE A 202 -16.02 -1.67 -12.91
CA PHE A 202 -17.29 -1.15 -12.38
C PHE A 202 -18.21 -0.58 -13.46
N SER A 203 -17.74 -0.47 -14.70
CA SER A 203 -18.62 -0.06 -15.82
C SER A 203 -19.48 -1.20 -16.32
N GLN A 204 -19.31 -2.42 -15.81
CA GLN A 204 -20.04 -3.61 -16.23
C GLN A 204 -21.02 -4.03 -15.11
N PRO A 205 -22.34 -3.73 -15.23
CA PRO A 205 -23.29 -3.99 -14.13
C PRO A 205 -23.33 -5.45 -13.66
N ALA A 206 -23.22 -6.41 -14.59
CA ALA A 206 -23.24 -7.83 -14.21
C ALA A 206 -22.02 -8.19 -13.36
N ARG A 207 -20.87 -7.58 -13.68
CA ARG A 207 -19.65 -7.79 -12.92
C ARG A 207 -19.78 -7.20 -11.51
N VAL A 208 -20.34 -5.99 -11.42
CA VAL A 208 -20.56 -5.33 -10.13
C VAL A 208 -21.47 -6.20 -9.25
N LYS A 209 -22.59 -6.67 -9.81
CA LYS A 209 -23.51 -7.53 -9.07
C LYS A 209 -22.81 -8.78 -8.54
N TRP A 210 -22.03 -9.45 -9.41
CA TRP A 210 -21.27 -10.63 -9.02
C TRP A 210 -20.29 -10.32 -7.87
N ILE A 211 -19.59 -9.17 -7.96
CA ILE A 211 -18.65 -8.75 -6.91
C ILE A 211 -19.40 -8.52 -5.59
N GLU A 212 -20.53 -7.82 -5.65
CA GLU A 212 -21.32 -7.51 -4.47
C GLU A 212 -21.86 -8.77 -3.78
N GLU A 213 -22.26 -9.77 -4.59
CA GLU A 213 -22.73 -11.04 -4.05
C GLU A 213 -21.61 -11.79 -3.31
N LYS A 214 -20.36 -11.62 -3.75
CA LYS A 214 -19.21 -12.24 -3.10
C LYS A 214 -18.79 -11.52 -1.83
N ILE A 215 -19.00 -10.20 -1.78
CA ILE A 215 -18.65 -9.39 -0.59
C ILE A 215 -19.80 -9.51 0.40
N LYS A 216 -19.57 -10.18 1.53
CA LYS A 216 -20.64 -10.47 2.49
C LYS A 216 -21.30 -9.22 3.07
N LEU A 217 -20.56 -8.10 3.11
CA LEU A 217 -21.14 -6.82 3.54
C LEU A 217 -22.00 -6.15 2.46
N GLY A 218 -22.10 -6.76 1.27
CA GLY A 218 -23.07 -6.38 0.25
C GLY A 218 -22.77 -5.10 -0.51
N ARG A 219 -21.51 -4.65 -0.51
CA ARG A 219 -21.12 -3.47 -1.29
C ARG A 219 -19.65 -3.56 -1.68
N VAL A 220 -19.28 -2.92 -2.77
CA VAL A 220 -17.87 -2.75 -3.11
C VAL A 220 -17.23 -1.78 -2.12
N GLY A 221 -15.92 -1.81 -2.04
CA GLY A 221 -15.20 -0.91 -1.13
C GLY A 221 -14.99 0.48 -1.72
N GLU A 222 -14.78 1.42 -0.82
CA GLU A 222 -14.36 2.77 -1.17
C GLU A 222 -12.96 3.01 -0.59
N VAL A 223 -12.29 4.04 -1.07
CA VAL A 223 -10.93 4.34 -0.59
C VAL A 223 -10.92 4.56 0.93
N GLU A 224 -11.97 5.16 1.45
CA GLU A 224 -12.13 5.42 2.89
C GLU A 224 -12.10 4.15 3.72
N ASP A 225 -12.51 3.00 3.16
CA ASP A 225 -12.45 1.72 3.89
C ASP A 225 -11.01 1.29 4.21
N ILE A 226 -10.03 1.81 3.45
CA ILE A 226 -8.62 1.46 3.61
C ILE A 226 -7.92 2.42 4.59
N MET A 227 -8.40 3.65 4.70
CA MET A 227 -7.69 4.74 5.38
C MET A 227 -7.44 4.46 6.86
N GLY A 228 -8.43 3.87 7.55
CA GLY A 228 -8.25 3.52 8.97
C GLY A 228 -7.16 2.46 9.16
N ALA A 229 -7.09 1.50 8.24
CA ALA A 229 -6.12 0.42 8.33
C ALA A 229 -4.68 0.93 8.16
N VAL A 230 -4.46 1.85 7.21
CA VAL A 230 -3.11 2.38 7.01
C VAL A 230 -2.67 3.21 8.22
N ARG A 231 -3.56 3.99 8.78
CA ARG A 231 -3.25 4.76 9.99
C ARG A 231 -2.93 3.82 11.16
N PHE A 232 -3.70 2.75 11.35
CA PHE A 232 -3.44 1.75 12.38
C PHE A 232 -2.06 1.13 12.21
N LEU A 233 -1.76 0.62 11.01
CA LEU A 233 -0.48 -0.08 10.77
C LEU A 233 0.72 0.85 10.83
N ALA A 234 0.54 2.14 10.55
CA ALA A 234 1.63 3.11 10.61
C ALA A 234 1.93 3.58 12.04
N SER A 235 0.99 3.44 12.96
CA SER A 235 1.06 4.08 14.28
C SER A 235 1.49 3.12 15.39
N ASP A 236 1.71 3.66 16.57
CA ASP A 236 2.04 2.89 17.78
C ASP A 236 0.87 1.98 18.20
N ALA A 237 -0.33 2.24 17.71
CA ALA A 237 -1.49 1.38 18.00
C ALA A 237 -1.26 -0.06 17.51
N SER A 238 -0.37 -0.26 16.54
CA SER A 238 -0.05 -1.57 15.99
C SER A 238 1.36 -2.04 16.35
N ALA A 239 1.90 -1.59 17.47
CA ALA A 239 3.30 -1.81 17.84
C ALA A 239 3.73 -3.28 17.90
N LEU A 240 2.80 -4.21 18.11
CA LEU A 240 3.12 -5.64 18.13
C LEU A 240 2.64 -6.36 16.87
N VAL A 241 2.30 -5.62 15.81
CA VAL A 241 1.78 -6.19 14.56
C VAL A 241 2.88 -6.14 13.49
N THR A 242 3.38 -7.31 13.12
CA THR A 242 4.35 -7.43 12.01
C THR A 242 4.19 -8.79 11.34
N GLY A 243 4.46 -8.85 10.05
CA GLY A 243 4.36 -10.09 9.26
C GLY A 243 2.93 -10.51 8.97
N THR A 244 1.97 -9.59 9.08
CA THR A 244 0.56 -9.93 8.90
C THR A 244 -0.03 -9.32 7.64
N ALA A 245 -1.11 -9.94 7.17
CA ALA A 245 -1.96 -9.44 6.09
C ALA A 245 -3.27 -8.96 6.71
N LEU A 246 -3.56 -7.67 6.61
CA LEU A 246 -4.82 -7.12 7.12
C LEU A 246 -5.83 -7.13 5.97
N LEU A 247 -6.78 -8.09 6.03
CA LEU A 247 -7.78 -8.27 4.98
C LEU A 247 -8.91 -7.25 5.15
N ILE A 248 -9.17 -6.52 4.09
CA ILE A 248 -10.33 -5.62 4.06
C ILE A 248 -11.22 -6.08 2.92
N UNK A 249 -11.80 -7.37 3.06
CA UNK A 249 -12.28 -7.84 2.30
C UNK A 249 -13.45 -7.89 2.32
N GLY A 250 -14.34 -7.34 3.19
CA GLY A 250 -15.80 -7.37 3.31
C GLY A 250 -16.39 -8.76 3.50
N GLY A 251 -15.55 -9.70 3.96
CA GLY A 251 -15.98 -11.08 4.16
C GLY A 251 -15.83 -11.97 2.94
N TRP A 252 -15.29 -11.48 1.83
CA TRP A 252 -15.13 -12.30 0.61
C TRP A 252 -14.40 -13.61 0.90
N THR A 253 -13.36 -13.57 1.73
CA THR A 253 -12.50 -14.74 1.97
C THR A 253 -12.89 -15.53 3.23
N ALA A 254 -14.07 -15.28 3.77
CA ALA A 254 -14.50 -15.94 5.01
C ALA A 254 -15.12 -17.33 4.77
N ASP A 255 -15.47 -17.66 3.51
CA ASP A 255 -16.04 -18.97 3.14
C ASP A 255 -15.45 -19.48 1.83
#